data_e36dcd5cf80844841a362486634b5f0b
#
_entry.id   e36dcd5cf80844841a362486634b5f0b
#
_cell.length_a   1.000
_cell.length_b   1.000
_cell.length_c   1.000
_cell.angle_alpha   90.00
_cell.angle_beta   90.00
_cell.angle_gamma   90.00
#
_symmetry.space_group_name_H-M   'P 1'
#
loop_
_entity.id
_entity.type
_entity.pdbx_description
1 polymer ?
#
loop_
_entity_poly.entity_id
_entity_poly.type
_entity_poly.pdbx_seq_one_letter_code
_entity_poly.pdbx_strand_id
1 'polypeptide(L)'
;MAIGIFAGIPVRDCKSAVEWYTKLLGKDPAFWPNDVEAVWQLAEDRFVYVIEDAARVGGGVGMIWVDDPASEVDRIAERGL
;
A
#
# COMPACT_ATOMS: atom_id res chain seq x y z
N MET A 1 4.12 -17.68 -17.58
CA MET A 1 3.94 -17.78 -16.12
C MET A 1 4.23 -16.44 -15.47
N ALA A 2 3.42 -16.07 -14.50
CA ALA A 2 3.62 -14.82 -13.77
C ALA A 2 4.86 -14.93 -12.85
N ILE A 3 5.66 -13.85 -12.80
CA ILE A 3 6.85 -13.77 -11.96
C ILE A 3 6.70 -12.74 -10.84
N GLY A 4 5.58 -12.06 -10.77
CA GLY A 4 5.29 -11.09 -9.72
C GLY A 4 3.87 -10.61 -9.78
N ILE A 5 3.48 -9.81 -8.81
CA ILE A 5 2.14 -9.23 -8.75
C ILE A 5 2.20 -7.79 -8.24
N PHE A 6 1.38 -6.92 -8.85
CA PHE A 6 1.12 -5.56 -8.38
C PHE A 6 -0.37 -5.44 -8.10
N ALA A 7 -0.74 -5.15 -6.85
CA ALA A 7 -2.12 -4.92 -6.48
C ALA A 7 -2.34 -3.41 -6.31
N GLY A 8 -3.30 -2.87 -7.04
CA GLY A 8 -3.57 -1.44 -7.07
C GLY A 8 -4.74 -1.01 -6.22
N ILE A 9 -4.59 0.10 -5.51
CA ILE A 9 -5.62 0.69 -4.66
C ILE A 9 -5.92 2.09 -5.17
N PRO A 10 -7.14 2.33 -5.71
CA PRO A 10 -7.50 3.67 -6.13
C PRO A 10 -7.75 4.57 -4.93
N VAL A 11 -7.18 5.77 -4.97
CA VAL A 11 -7.29 6.76 -3.90
C VAL A 11 -7.70 8.11 -4.48
N ARG A 12 -8.23 8.98 -3.63
CA ARG A 12 -8.65 10.31 -4.06
C ARG A 12 -7.49 11.28 -4.19
N ASP A 13 -6.51 11.20 -3.28
CA ASP A 13 -5.33 12.05 -3.24
C ASP A 13 -4.11 11.20 -2.93
N CYS A 14 -3.20 11.10 -3.89
CA CYS A 14 -2.03 10.25 -3.76
C CYS A 14 -1.11 10.67 -2.60
N LYS A 15 -0.87 11.96 -2.43
CA LYS A 15 0.03 12.44 -1.36
C LYS A 15 -0.48 12.07 0.03
N SER A 16 -1.77 12.31 0.30
CA SER A 16 -2.39 11.94 1.58
C SER A 16 -2.40 10.44 1.77
N ALA A 17 -2.68 9.69 0.72
CA ALA A 17 -2.68 8.22 0.76
C ALA A 17 -1.29 7.69 1.07
N VAL A 18 -0.24 8.26 0.49
CA VAL A 18 1.15 7.83 0.76
C VAL A 18 1.50 8.00 2.23
N GLU A 19 1.12 9.09 2.86
CA GLU A 19 1.36 9.30 4.29
C GLU A 19 0.69 8.20 5.12
N TRP A 20 -0.56 7.88 4.79
CA TRP A 20 -1.32 6.88 5.51
C TRP A 20 -0.75 5.47 5.29
N TYR A 21 -0.48 5.11 4.03
CA TYR A 21 0.04 3.77 3.70
C TYR A 21 1.46 3.56 4.19
N THR A 22 2.27 4.62 4.26
CA THR A 22 3.60 4.55 4.87
C THR A 22 3.50 4.13 6.34
N LYS A 23 2.53 4.64 7.07
CA LYS A 23 2.28 4.23 8.46
C LYS A 23 1.74 2.81 8.55
N LEU A 24 0.81 2.45 7.66
CA LEU A 24 0.25 1.11 7.64
C LEU A 24 1.32 0.05 7.35
N LEU A 25 2.11 0.27 6.30
CA LEU A 25 3.10 -0.70 5.82
C LEU A 25 4.44 -0.63 6.54
N GLY A 26 4.69 0.46 7.25
CA GLY A 26 5.90 0.63 8.04
C GLY A 26 7.15 0.97 7.25
N LYS A 27 6.99 1.45 6.03
CA LYS A 27 8.11 1.85 5.17
C LYS A 27 7.65 2.83 4.10
N ASP A 28 8.60 3.59 3.57
CA ASP A 28 8.36 4.49 2.46
C ASP A 28 8.12 3.73 1.14
N PRO A 29 7.48 4.36 0.16
CA PRO A 29 7.36 3.76 -1.16
C PRO A 29 8.72 3.39 -1.74
N ALA A 30 8.78 2.27 -2.45
CA ALA A 30 9.99 1.85 -3.13
C ALA A 30 10.30 2.76 -4.34
N PHE A 31 9.26 3.18 -5.05
CA PHE A 31 9.42 4.09 -6.18
C PHE A 31 8.06 4.71 -6.57
N TRP A 32 8.15 5.77 -7.35
CA TRP A 32 7.02 6.50 -7.92
C TRP A 32 7.11 6.40 -9.45
N PRO A 33 6.25 5.61 -10.10
CA PRO A 33 6.24 5.54 -11.58
C PRO A 33 5.91 6.89 -12.23
N ASN A 34 5.09 7.69 -11.54
CA ASN A 34 4.67 9.02 -11.98
C ASN A 34 4.18 9.82 -10.76
N ASP A 35 3.63 11.01 -10.99
CA ASP A 35 3.21 11.92 -9.90
C ASP A 35 1.94 11.45 -9.17
N VAL A 36 1.20 10.51 -9.72
CA VAL A 36 -0.10 10.07 -9.19
C VAL A 36 -0.11 8.61 -8.73
N GLU A 37 1.04 7.96 -8.74
CA GLU A 37 1.17 6.58 -8.29
C GLU A 37 2.39 6.42 -7.39
N ALA A 38 2.27 5.61 -6.33
CA ALA A 38 3.38 5.24 -5.46
C ALA A 38 3.33 3.75 -5.19
N VAL A 39 4.47 3.08 -5.25
CA VAL A 39 4.58 1.61 -5.19
C VAL A 39 5.40 1.19 -3.98
N TRP A 40 4.89 0.24 -3.21
CA TRP A 40 5.62 -0.42 -2.14
C TRP A 40 5.93 -1.85 -2.54
N GLN A 41 7.11 -2.32 -2.18
CA GLN A 41 7.46 -3.72 -2.29
C GLN A 41 7.27 -4.38 -0.93
N LEU A 42 6.37 -5.35 -0.84
CA LEU A 42 6.08 -6.06 0.40
C LEU A 42 6.99 -7.26 0.61
N ALA A 43 7.37 -7.90 -0.47
CA ALA A 43 8.26 -9.05 -0.51
C ALA A 43 8.82 -9.18 -1.93
N GLU A 44 9.66 -10.16 -2.17
CA GLU A 44 10.19 -10.43 -3.52
C GLU A 44 9.03 -10.61 -4.50
N ASP A 45 9.05 -9.84 -5.58
CA ASP A 45 8.05 -9.87 -6.67
C ASP A 45 6.60 -9.63 -6.23
N ARG A 46 6.41 -9.00 -5.05
CA ARG A 46 5.09 -8.71 -4.50
C ARG A 46 5.00 -7.23 -4.16
N PHE A 47 4.13 -6.54 -4.91
CA PHE A 47 4.00 -5.09 -4.82
C PHE A 47 2.56 -4.68 -4.55
N VAL A 48 2.41 -3.56 -3.87
CA VAL A 48 1.13 -2.85 -3.75
C VAL A 48 1.38 -1.41 -4.17
N TYR A 49 0.40 -0.80 -4.82
CA TYR A 49 0.51 0.60 -5.18
C TYR A 49 -0.79 1.35 -4.96
N VAL A 50 -0.67 2.64 -4.70
CA VAL A 50 -1.81 3.55 -4.70
C VAL A 50 -1.78 4.34 -6.01
N ILE A 51 -2.96 4.58 -6.56
CA ILE A 51 -3.13 5.37 -7.77
C ILE A 51 -4.24 6.38 -7.56
N GLU A 52 -4.00 7.63 -7.94
CA GLU A 52 -5.01 8.68 -7.86
C GLU A 52 -6.05 8.46 -8.94
N ASP A 53 -7.24 8.05 -8.54
CA ASP A 53 -8.35 7.75 -9.44
C ASP A 53 -9.66 7.95 -8.67
N ALA A 54 -10.15 9.19 -8.69
CA ALA A 54 -11.35 9.58 -7.95
C ALA A 54 -12.60 8.78 -8.34
N ALA A 55 -12.66 8.30 -9.58
CA ALA A 55 -13.82 7.54 -10.07
C ALA A 55 -13.92 6.15 -9.44
N ARG A 56 -12.79 5.58 -9.00
CA ARG A 56 -12.74 4.21 -8.46
C ARG A 56 -12.46 4.15 -6.96
N VAL A 57 -12.36 5.29 -6.31
CA VAL A 57 -12.03 5.33 -4.88
C VAL A 57 -13.04 4.52 -4.06
N GLY A 58 -12.54 3.75 -3.08
CA GLY A 58 -13.38 2.89 -2.25
C GLY A 58 -13.74 1.55 -2.88
N GLY A 59 -13.34 1.29 -4.12
CA GLY A 59 -13.64 0.03 -4.81
C GLY A 59 -12.59 -1.06 -4.59
N GLY A 60 -11.48 -0.75 -3.92
CA GLY A 60 -10.42 -1.72 -3.70
C GLY A 60 -10.70 -2.65 -2.53
N VAL A 61 -10.32 -3.92 -2.71
CA VAL A 61 -10.31 -4.91 -1.63
C VAL A 61 -8.93 -5.55 -1.63
N GLY A 62 -8.28 -5.54 -0.48
CA GLY A 62 -6.94 -6.07 -0.36
C GLY A 62 -6.76 -6.91 0.90
N MET A 63 -5.82 -7.83 0.85
CA MET A 63 -5.44 -8.63 2.00
C MET A 63 -3.91 -8.73 2.04
N ILE A 64 -3.34 -8.48 3.20
CA ILE A 64 -1.92 -8.71 3.45
C ILE A 64 -1.83 -9.86 4.45
N TRP A 65 -1.13 -10.90 4.06
CA TRP A 65 -0.96 -12.07 4.90
C TRP A 65 0.31 -11.91 5.74
N VAL A 66 0.18 -12.03 7.05
CA VAL A 66 1.28 -11.88 7.99
C VAL A 66 1.34 -13.07 8.95
N ASP A 67 2.51 -13.33 9.54
CA ASP A 67 2.71 -14.46 10.43
C ASP A 67 1.95 -14.29 11.76
N ASP A 68 1.95 -13.07 12.31
CA ASP A 68 1.32 -12.78 13.59
C ASP A 68 0.49 -11.49 13.47
N PRO A 69 -0.82 -11.62 13.18
CA PRO A 69 -1.68 -10.46 13.02
C PRO A 69 -1.75 -9.55 14.24
N ALA A 70 -1.74 -10.10 15.44
CA ALA A 70 -1.82 -9.30 16.66
C ALA A 70 -0.61 -8.39 16.82
N SER A 71 0.59 -8.93 16.63
CA SER A 71 1.84 -8.15 16.66
C SER A 71 1.86 -7.10 15.56
N GLU A 72 1.35 -7.42 14.38
CA GLU A 72 1.31 -6.47 13.25
C GLU A 72 0.38 -5.30 13.56
N VAL A 73 -0.79 -5.56 14.13
CA VAL A 73 -1.72 -4.51 14.55
C VAL A 73 -1.06 -3.60 15.60
N ASP A 74 -0.33 -4.15 16.55
CA ASP A 74 0.38 -3.36 17.55
C ASP A 74 1.43 -2.45 16.91
N ARG A 75 2.19 -2.97 15.96
CA ARG A 75 3.18 -2.18 15.23
C ARG A 75 2.54 -1.05 14.41
N ILE A 76 1.41 -1.32 13.80
CA ILE A 76 0.65 -0.31 13.04
C ILE A 76 0.16 0.78 13.99
N ALA A 77 -0.37 0.40 15.14
CA ALA A 77 -0.84 1.36 16.15
C ALA A 77 0.30 2.25 16.65
N GLU A 78 1.50 1.71 16.84
CA GLU A 78 2.69 2.47 17.24
C GLU A 78 3.07 3.52 16.20
N ARG A 79 2.75 3.29 14.94
CA ARG A 79 3.01 4.24 13.85
C ARG A 79 1.93 5.32 13.69
N GLY A 80 0.90 5.29 14.53
CA GLY A 80 -0.11 6.34 14.61
C GLY A 80 -1.42 6.04 13.88
N LEU A 81 -1.68 4.79 13.57
CA LEU A 81 -2.96 4.39 12.97
C LEU A 81 -3.90 3.68 13.93
#